data_3c3b95ae843fd11629223e9b51bf3361
#
_entry.id   3c3b95ae843fd11629223e9b51bf3361
#
_cell.length_a   1.000
_cell.length_b   1.000
_cell.length_c   1.000
_cell.angle_alpha   90.00
_cell.angle_beta   90.00
_cell.angle_gamma   90.00
#
_symmetry.space_group_name_H-M   'P 1'
#
loop_
_entity.id
_entity.type
_entity.pdbx_description
1 polymer ?
#
loop_
_entity_poly.entity_id
_entity_poly.type
_entity_poly.pdbx_seq_one_letter_code
_entity_poly.pdbx_strand_id
1 'polypeptide(L)'
;EAFAEHMHERVRKEFWGYCKDEALNNEELISEDYLGIRPAPGYPACPDHSEKETLFRLLDAENKIGVTLTESYAMRPAASVSGLYFSHPESRYFSVSKITEEQVNDLADRKSMSKESLTTLLSPNL
;
A
#
# COMPACT_ATOMS: atom_id res chain seq x y z
N GLU A 1 -5.99 11.72 4.04
CA GLU A 1 -6.71 11.16 2.87
C GLU A 1 -6.70 12.13 1.68
N ALA A 2 -7.17 13.38 1.80
CA ALA A 2 -7.22 14.34 0.70
C ALA A 2 -5.87 14.52 -0.03
N PHE A 3 -4.76 14.54 0.69
CA PHE A 3 -3.44 14.64 0.05
C PHE A 3 -3.08 13.37 -0.74
N ALA A 4 -3.43 12.19 -0.24
CA ALA A 4 -3.20 10.92 -0.96
C ALA A 4 -4.03 10.86 -2.25
N GLU A 5 -5.27 11.35 -2.22
CA GLU A 5 -6.12 11.47 -3.40
C GLU A 5 -5.53 12.44 -4.42
N HIS A 6 -5.16 13.63 -4.00
CA HIS A 6 -4.51 14.62 -4.86
C HIS A 6 -3.19 14.10 -5.45
N MET A 7 -2.38 13.39 -4.67
CA MET A 7 -1.14 12.79 -5.16
C MET A 7 -1.43 11.71 -6.22
N HIS A 8 -2.46 10.88 -6.02
CA HIS A 8 -2.86 9.88 -7.00
C HIS A 8 -3.34 10.53 -8.31
N GLU A 9 -4.12 11.62 -8.25
CA GLU A 9 -4.48 12.41 -9.42
C GLU A 9 -3.23 12.90 -10.17
N ARG A 10 -2.27 13.47 -9.47
CA ARG A 10 -1.01 13.92 -10.07
C ARG A 10 -0.21 12.78 -10.69
N VAL A 11 -0.21 11.60 -10.07
CA VAL A 11 0.42 10.41 -10.66
C VAL A 11 -0.26 10.03 -11.97
N ARG A 12 -1.59 10.01 -12.02
CA ARG A 12 -2.36 9.70 -13.23
C ARG A 12 -2.12 10.71 -14.36
N LYS A 13 -2.06 12.00 -14.02
CA LYS A 13 -2.00 13.10 -15.01
C LYS A 13 -0.58 13.55 -15.34
N GLU A 14 0.33 13.59 -14.36
CA GLU A 14 1.63 14.25 -14.48
C GLU A 14 2.81 13.27 -14.37
N PHE A 15 3.00 12.64 -13.21
CA PHE A 15 4.23 11.89 -12.91
C PHE A 15 4.37 10.60 -13.71
N TRP A 16 3.32 9.83 -13.82
CA TRP A 16 3.24 8.67 -14.71
C TRP A 16 2.52 9.02 -16.01
N GLY A 17 1.46 9.80 -15.93
CA GLY A 17 0.79 10.41 -17.09
C GLY A 17 0.00 9.42 -17.95
N TYR A 18 -0.58 8.39 -17.35
CA TYR A 18 -1.41 7.42 -18.09
C TYR A 18 -2.87 7.87 -18.32
N CYS A 19 -3.29 8.97 -17.65
CA CYS A 19 -4.60 9.61 -17.83
C CYS A 19 -4.46 11.14 -17.89
N LYS A 20 -3.69 11.65 -18.83
CA LYS A 20 -3.35 13.09 -18.92
C LYS A 20 -4.57 14.01 -19.07
N ASP A 21 -5.59 13.55 -19.75
CA ASP A 21 -6.81 14.32 -20.06
C ASP A 21 -7.93 14.08 -19.05
N GLU A 22 -7.65 13.41 -17.92
CA GLU A 22 -8.62 13.18 -16.87
C GLU A 22 -9.16 14.51 -16.31
N ALA A 23 -10.49 14.62 -16.23
CA ALA A 23 -11.19 15.81 -15.73
C ALA A 23 -12.35 15.38 -14.82
N LEU A 24 -12.03 14.72 -13.70
CA LEU A 24 -13.01 14.22 -12.74
C LEU A 24 -13.39 15.32 -11.73
N ASN A 25 -14.67 15.37 -11.39
CA ASN A 25 -15.18 16.20 -10.31
C ASN A 25 -15.03 15.47 -8.94
N ASN A 26 -15.37 16.14 -7.85
CA ASN A 26 -15.21 15.58 -6.51
C ASN A 26 -16.09 14.31 -6.27
N GLU A 27 -17.26 14.23 -6.86
CA GLU A 27 -18.14 13.07 -6.70
C GLU A 27 -17.55 11.84 -7.40
N GLU A 28 -17.02 12.03 -8.60
CA GLU A 28 -16.32 11.00 -9.37
C GLU A 28 -15.01 10.55 -8.69
N LEU A 29 -14.29 11.47 -8.06
CA LEU A 29 -13.09 11.12 -7.26
C LEU A 29 -13.46 10.31 -6.02
N ILE A 30 -14.53 10.67 -5.32
CA ILE A 30 -15.05 9.93 -4.16
C ILE A 30 -15.56 8.53 -4.57
N SER A 31 -16.16 8.42 -5.75
CA SER A 31 -16.62 7.14 -6.33
C SER A 31 -15.48 6.30 -6.91
N GLU A 32 -14.26 6.81 -6.91
CA GLU A 32 -13.08 6.14 -7.48
C GLU A 32 -13.22 5.82 -8.98
N ASP A 33 -13.87 6.70 -9.75
CA ASP A 33 -14.12 6.54 -11.19
C ASP A 33 -12.86 6.77 -12.06
N TYR A 34 -11.70 6.83 -11.46
CA TYR A 34 -10.42 6.94 -12.14
C TYR A 34 -9.83 5.57 -12.49
N LEU A 35 -8.91 5.56 -13.46
CA LEU A 35 -8.19 4.36 -13.86
C LEU A 35 -7.13 3.97 -12.81
N GLY A 36 -7.17 2.71 -12.37
CA GLY A 36 -6.17 2.14 -11.47
C GLY A 36 -6.53 2.25 -9.99
N ILE A 37 -5.62 1.83 -9.15
CA ILE A 37 -5.79 1.78 -7.68
C ILE A 37 -4.52 2.21 -6.97
N ARG A 38 -4.63 2.55 -5.67
CA ARG A 38 -3.51 2.91 -4.79
C ARG A 38 -3.47 2.05 -3.51
N PRO A 39 -3.27 0.73 -3.60
CA PRO A 39 -3.21 -0.12 -2.42
C PRO A 39 -1.96 0.19 -1.58
N ALA A 40 -2.07 -0.07 -0.27
CA ALA A 40 -0.98 0.17 0.66
C ALA A 40 -0.82 -0.98 1.66
N PRO A 41 0.43 -1.28 2.11
CA PRO A 41 0.66 -2.25 3.17
C PRO A 41 -0.05 -1.87 4.48
N GLY A 42 -0.79 -2.82 5.06
CA GLY A 42 -1.62 -2.64 6.25
C GLY A 42 -3.09 -2.34 5.96
N TYR A 43 -3.49 -2.36 4.69
CA TYR A 43 -4.88 -2.22 4.24
C TYR A 43 -5.45 -3.56 3.75
N PRO A 44 -6.77 -3.69 3.59
CA PRO A 44 -7.41 -4.98 3.29
C PRO A 44 -6.87 -5.75 2.10
N ALA A 45 -6.40 -5.06 1.06
CA ALA A 45 -5.82 -5.70 -0.12
C ALA A 45 -4.35 -6.13 0.07
N CYS A 46 -3.66 -5.62 1.08
CA CYS A 46 -2.26 -5.92 1.40
C CYS A 46 -2.06 -5.85 2.93
N PRO A 47 -2.54 -6.84 3.71
CA PRO A 47 -2.55 -6.75 5.18
C PRO A 47 -1.16 -6.76 5.82
N ASP A 48 -0.14 -7.27 5.13
CA ASP A 48 1.22 -7.38 5.67
C ASP A 48 1.93 -6.01 5.70
N HIS A 49 2.11 -5.49 6.90
CA HIS A 49 2.83 -4.25 7.14
C HIS A 49 4.34 -4.31 6.82
N SER A 50 4.94 -5.51 6.82
CA SER A 50 6.40 -5.67 6.60
C SER A 50 6.84 -5.30 5.18
N GLU A 51 5.93 -5.26 4.22
CA GLU A 51 6.21 -4.79 2.85
C GLU A 51 6.74 -3.34 2.80
N LYS A 52 6.43 -2.52 3.82
CA LYS A 52 6.96 -1.16 3.94
C LYS A 52 8.48 -1.13 4.04
N GLU A 53 9.12 -2.13 4.65
CA GLU A 53 10.57 -2.19 4.75
C GLU A 53 11.22 -2.21 3.37
N THR A 54 10.69 -3.03 2.47
CA THR A 54 11.17 -3.10 1.08
C THR A 54 10.94 -1.78 0.34
N LEU A 55 9.75 -1.17 0.50
CA LEU A 55 9.45 0.13 -0.11
C LEU A 55 10.39 1.23 0.38
N PHE A 56 10.62 1.32 1.68
CA PHE A 56 11.48 2.34 2.30
C PHE A 56 12.92 2.19 1.87
N ARG A 57 13.42 0.97 1.81
CA ARG A 57 14.77 0.68 1.30
C ARG A 57 14.92 1.04 -0.19
N LEU A 58 13.94 0.66 -1.01
CA LEU A 58 13.93 0.93 -2.45
C LEU A 58 13.92 2.43 -2.76
N LEU A 59 13.13 3.18 -2.00
CA LEU A 59 12.96 4.62 -2.19
C LEU A 59 14.00 5.45 -1.44
N ASP A 60 14.79 4.82 -0.55
CA ASP A 60 15.68 5.53 0.37
C ASP A 60 14.94 6.63 1.17
N ALA A 61 13.76 6.24 1.70
CA ALA A 61 12.80 7.19 2.24
C ALA A 61 13.34 7.95 3.46
N GLU A 62 14.06 7.29 4.35
CA GLU A 62 14.63 7.92 5.55
C GLU A 62 15.59 9.05 5.19
N ASN A 63 16.53 8.80 4.29
CA ASN A 63 17.54 9.80 3.90
C ASN A 63 16.91 10.92 3.04
N LYS A 64 15.98 10.58 2.15
CA LYS A 64 15.43 11.56 1.19
C LYS A 64 14.35 12.46 1.76
N ILE A 65 13.52 11.93 2.64
CA ILE A 65 12.34 12.67 3.15
C ILE A 65 12.16 12.59 4.67
N GLY A 66 13.07 11.93 5.40
CA GLY A 66 13.03 11.83 6.86
C GLY A 66 11.87 11.01 7.43
N VAL A 67 11.20 10.19 6.60
CA VAL A 67 10.15 9.29 7.07
C VAL A 67 10.76 7.97 7.49
N THR A 68 10.54 7.58 8.74
CA THR A 68 11.09 6.35 9.33
C THR A 68 10.01 5.32 9.67
N LEU A 69 10.41 4.08 9.91
CA LEU A 69 9.53 3.00 10.40
C LEU A 69 9.87 2.66 11.85
N THR A 70 8.84 2.32 12.62
CA THR A 70 8.99 1.68 13.94
C THR A 70 9.22 0.17 13.76
N GLU A 71 9.53 -0.53 14.86
CA GLU A 71 9.63 -2.00 14.87
C GLU A 71 8.33 -2.71 14.41
N SER A 72 7.18 -2.07 14.60
CA SER A 72 5.87 -2.56 14.13
C SER A 72 5.47 -2.03 12.75
N TYR A 73 6.41 -1.46 11.99
CA TYR A 73 6.19 -0.87 10.67
C TYR A 73 5.20 0.30 10.63
N ALA A 74 5.00 1.00 11.75
CA ALA A 74 4.29 2.27 11.75
C ALA A 74 5.22 3.39 11.26
N MET A 75 4.68 4.33 10.49
CA MET A 75 5.46 5.44 9.95
C MET A 75 5.58 6.60 10.93
N ARG A 76 6.73 7.27 10.90
CA ARG A 76 6.98 8.54 11.59
C ARG A 76 7.45 9.59 10.57
N PRO A 77 6.75 10.76 10.47
CA PRO A 77 5.56 11.17 11.21
C PRO A 77 4.33 10.28 10.96
N ALA A 78 3.41 10.21 11.93
CA ALA A 78 2.23 9.33 11.86
C ALA A 78 1.26 9.67 10.72
N ALA A 79 1.28 10.89 10.20
CA ALA A 79 0.48 11.33 9.06
C ALA A 79 1.06 10.92 7.69
N SER A 80 2.21 10.25 7.68
CA SER A 80 2.83 9.76 6.44
C SER A 80 1.99 8.67 5.78
N VAL A 81 2.04 8.62 4.45
CA VAL A 81 1.38 7.59 3.64
C VAL A 81 2.42 6.95 2.73
N SER A 82 2.35 5.63 2.58
CA SER A 82 3.16 4.87 1.63
C SER A 82 2.30 3.80 0.97
N GLY A 83 2.57 3.50 -0.29
CA GLY A 83 1.81 2.50 -1.03
C GLY A 83 2.32 2.33 -2.44
N LEU A 84 1.47 1.73 -3.27
CA LEU A 84 1.73 1.38 -4.65
C LEU A 84 0.64 1.99 -5.53
N TYR A 85 0.98 2.31 -6.77
CA TYR A 85 0.01 2.70 -7.80
C TYR A 85 -0.03 1.63 -8.89
N PHE A 86 -1.22 1.17 -9.23
CA PHE A 86 -1.46 0.25 -10.34
C PHE A 86 -2.37 0.91 -11.36
N SER A 87 -1.95 0.95 -12.63
CA SER A 87 -2.68 1.60 -13.74
C SER A 87 -3.44 0.63 -14.64
N HIS A 88 -3.45 -0.67 -14.32
CA HIS A 88 -4.13 -1.65 -15.15
C HIS A 88 -5.65 -1.46 -15.10
N PRO A 89 -6.38 -1.49 -16.23
CA PRO A 89 -7.82 -1.21 -16.28
C PRO A 89 -8.67 -2.23 -15.51
N GLU A 90 -8.16 -3.43 -15.29
CA GLU A 90 -8.84 -4.45 -14.47
C GLU A 90 -8.45 -4.42 -12.99
N SER A 91 -7.59 -3.47 -12.58
CA SER A 91 -7.25 -3.30 -11.16
C SER A 91 -8.50 -2.99 -10.35
N ARG A 92 -8.68 -3.72 -9.24
CA ARG A 92 -9.79 -3.53 -8.30
C ARG A 92 -9.28 -3.67 -6.88
N TYR A 93 -9.86 -2.93 -5.96
CA TYR A 93 -9.69 -3.19 -4.55
C TYR A 93 -10.39 -4.50 -4.19
N PHE A 94 -9.75 -5.26 -3.32
CA PHE A 94 -10.29 -6.48 -2.74
C PHE A 94 -9.86 -6.55 -1.27
N SER A 95 -10.45 -7.48 -0.54
CA SER A 95 -10.06 -7.75 0.84
C SER A 95 -9.48 -9.15 0.93
N VAL A 96 -8.27 -9.26 1.45
CA VAL A 96 -7.74 -10.53 1.91
C VAL A 96 -8.53 -10.88 3.17
N SER A 97 -9.32 -11.95 3.08
CA SER A 97 -10.13 -12.45 4.19
C SER A 97 -9.27 -13.33 5.12
N LYS A 98 -9.81 -14.44 5.58
CA LYS A 98 -9.10 -15.35 6.48
C LYS A 98 -7.90 -16.00 5.78
N ILE A 99 -6.73 -15.92 6.43
CA ILE A 99 -5.47 -16.54 6.02
C ILE A 99 -5.31 -17.86 6.81
N THR A 100 -5.02 -18.94 6.12
CA THR A 100 -4.81 -20.25 6.76
C THR A 100 -3.39 -20.39 7.29
N GLU A 101 -3.21 -21.32 8.23
CA GLU A 101 -1.89 -21.64 8.79
C GLU A 101 -0.88 -22.07 7.71
N GLU A 102 -1.33 -22.81 6.70
CA GLU A 102 -0.50 -23.23 5.56
C GLU A 102 0.00 -22.01 4.76
N GLN A 103 -0.87 -21.03 4.52
CA GLN A 103 -0.49 -19.78 3.84
C GLN A 103 0.48 -18.95 4.67
N VAL A 104 0.34 -18.93 6.00
CA VAL A 104 1.31 -18.28 6.89
C VAL A 104 2.67 -18.94 6.81
N ASN A 105 2.72 -20.29 6.82
CA ASN A 105 3.99 -21.03 6.70
C ASN A 105 4.68 -20.75 5.36
N ASP A 106 3.95 -20.86 4.24
CA ASP A 106 4.49 -20.57 2.90
C ASP A 106 5.01 -19.14 2.79
N LEU A 107 4.30 -18.16 3.34
CA LEU A 107 4.73 -16.76 3.32
C LEU A 107 5.96 -16.54 4.23
N ALA A 108 6.02 -17.18 5.40
CA ALA A 108 7.16 -17.11 6.30
C ALA A 108 8.44 -17.62 5.62
N ASP A 109 8.34 -18.78 4.92
CA ASP A 109 9.46 -19.35 4.17
C ASP A 109 9.92 -18.42 3.05
N ARG A 110 9.00 -17.88 2.25
CA ARG A 110 9.32 -16.95 1.16
C ARG A 110 9.96 -15.65 1.64
N LYS A 111 9.56 -15.15 2.80
CA LYS A 111 10.10 -13.92 3.41
C LYS A 111 11.33 -14.16 4.27
N SER A 112 11.70 -15.40 4.54
CA SER A 112 12.74 -15.76 5.51
C SER A 112 12.48 -15.15 6.89
N MET A 113 11.23 -15.10 7.30
CA MET A 113 10.75 -14.62 8.59
C MET A 113 10.34 -15.78 9.50
N SER A 114 10.37 -15.57 10.83
CA SER A 114 9.79 -16.56 11.72
C SER A 114 8.27 -16.62 11.59
N LYS A 115 7.68 -17.80 11.76
CA LYS A 115 6.23 -18.00 11.76
C LYS A 115 5.53 -17.14 12.82
N GLU A 116 6.14 -17.03 14.00
CA GLU A 116 5.62 -16.24 15.12
C GLU A 116 5.53 -14.76 14.77
N SER A 117 6.59 -14.21 14.16
CA SER A 117 6.60 -12.81 13.71
C SER A 117 5.53 -12.54 12.68
N LEU A 118 5.41 -13.41 11.68
CA LEU A 118 4.41 -13.25 10.63
C LEU A 118 2.98 -13.45 11.15
N THR A 119 2.75 -14.41 12.06
CA THR A 119 1.46 -14.60 12.75
C THR A 119 1.05 -13.33 13.50
N THR A 120 1.99 -12.67 14.17
CA THR A 120 1.72 -11.41 14.86
C THR A 120 1.32 -10.31 13.89
N LEU A 121 2.01 -10.18 12.76
CA LEU A 121 1.72 -9.16 11.73
C LEU A 121 0.36 -9.38 11.06
N LEU A 122 -0.02 -10.62 10.83
CA LEU A 122 -1.25 -11.01 10.13
C LEU A 122 -2.41 -11.33 11.08
N SER A 123 -2.24 -11.13 12.39
CA SER A 123 -3.24 -11.49 13.41
C SER A 123 -4.67 -11.03 13.13
N PRO A 124 -4.93 -9.86 12.49
CA PRO A 124 -6.29 -9.46 12.13
C PRO A 124 -6.97 -10.34 11.07
N ASN A 125 -6.18 -11.15 10.35
CA ASN A 125 -6.65 -11.99 9.23
C ASN A 125 -6.59 -13.50 9.52
N LEU A 126 -6.27 -13.90 10.75
CA LEU A 126 -6.14 -15.30 11.17
C LEU A 126 -7.41 -15.88 11.80
#